data_f9bada484b48965e1b4706d0208c3785
#
_entry.id   f9bada484b48965e1b4706d0208c3785
#
_cell.length_a   1.000
_cell.length_b   1.000
_cell.length_c   1.000
_cell.angle_alpha   90.00
_cell.angle_beta   90.00
_cell.angle_gamma   90.00
#
_symmetry.space_group_name_H-M   'P 1'
#
loop_
_entity.id
_entity.type
_entity.pdbx_description
1 polymer ?
#
loop_
_entity_poly.entity_id
_entity_poly.type
_entity_poly.pdbx_seq_one_letter_code
_entity_poly.pdbx_strand_id
1 'polypeptide(L)'
;DFSGIAQPGEEKSFITERHTKMNIPFSPKGFSTELLTLSEQNGVRLRATVSEFGPVLFSRILDLNDTQAGVISVIFKYCDDNKMPLLDLKDIKKVMNYITEEGKEEISESYGKISTSTTGTILRKIIELEQQGADIFFGEKSFEIDDLMRIDENGMAYINIVRLNDIQDKPKLFSTFMLNLLAEIYNQMPEKGDVEQPELVIFIDEAHLIFNEASKTLLDQIETIIKLIRSKGVGVYFITQNPMDIPKGVLAQLGLKI
;
A
#
# COMPACT_ATOMS: atom_id res chain seq x y z
N ASP A 1 9.49 -16.29 -6.58
CA ASP A 1 8.27 -16.65 -5.86
C ASP A 1 8.63 -17.29 -4.51
N PHE A 2 8.24 -16.65 -3.42
CA PHE A 2 8.53 -17.11 -2.06
C PHE A 2 7.46 -18.09 -1.52
N SER A 3 6.46 -18.47 -2.32
CA SER A 3 5.38 -19.37 -1.88
C SER A 3 5.87 -20.75 -1.41
N GLY A 4 7.03 -21.19 -1.87
CA GLY A 4 7.69 -22.42 -1.43
C GLY A 4 8.08 -22.46 0.05
N ILE A 5 8.13 -21.31 0.74
CA ILE A 5 8.53 -21.24 2.16
C ILE A 5 7.54 -21.95 3.11
N ALA A 6 6.30 -22.21 2.63
CA ALA A 6 5.30 -22.99 3.35
C ALA A 6 5.69 -24.48 3.52
N GLN A 7 6.60 -24.98 2.71
CA GLN A 7 7.05 -26.38 2.75
C GLN A 7 8.48 -26.47 3.29
N PRO A 8 8.80 -27.53 4.04
CA PRO A 8 10.18 -27.76 4.45
C PRO A 8 11.10 -27.87 3.23
N GLY A 9 12.29 -27.26 3.31
CA GLY A 9 13.31 -27.41 2.27
C GLY A 9 13.77 -28.85 2.13
N GLU A 10 14.11 -29.27 0.90
CA GLU A 10 14.66 -30.60 0.64
C GLU A 10 16.07 -30.72 1.22
N GLU A 11 16.33 -31.89 1.82
CA GLU A 11 17.66 -32.23 2.28
C GLU A 11 18.52 -32.65 1.08
N LYS A 12 19.55 -31.85 0.76
CA LYS A 12 20.51 -32.11 -0.31
C LYS A 12 21.90 -32.25 0.27
N SER A 13 22.67 -33.19 -0.24
CA SER A 13 24.02 -33.53 0.29
C SER A 13 24.93 -32.31 0.44
N PHE A 14 24.97 -31.43 -0.56
CA PHE A 14 25.81 -30.23 -0.52
C PHE A 14 25.37 -29.23 0.57
N ILE A 15 24.08 -29.16 0.90
CA ILE A 15 23.57 -28.32 1.98
C ILE A 15 24.00 -28.91 3.33
N THR A 16 23.79 -30.21 3.52
CA THR A 16 24.15 -30.94 4.75
C THR A 16 25.67 -30.87 5.01
N GLU A 17 26.49 -31.07 3.98
CA GLU A 17 27.94 -30.92 4.07
C GLU A 17 28.37 -29.51 4.50
N ARG A 18 27.72 -28.47 3.92
CA ARG A 18 28.01 -27.09 4.27
C ARG A 18 27.63 -26.79 5.71
N HIS A 19 26.45 -27.23 6.14
CA HIS A 19 26.00 -27.09 7.53
C HIS A 19 26.95 -27.79 8.51
N THR A 20 27.39 -29.00 8.18
CA THR A 20 28.37 -29.75 8.97
C THR A 20 29.69 -28.98 9.08
N LYS A 21 30.22 -28.43 7.96
CA LYS A 21 31.46 -27.62 7.95
C LYS A 21 31.33 -26.35 8.80
N MET A 22 30.14 -25.74 8.86
CA MET A 22 29.89 -24.53 9.67
C MET A 22 29.52 -24.85 11.12
N ASN A 23 29.36 -26.11 11.48
CA ASN A 23 28.86 -26.57 12.77
C ASN A 23 27.50 -25.97 13.14
N ILE A 24 26.62 -25.86 12.15
CA ILE A 24 25.23 -25.37 12.28
C ILE A 24 24.30 -26.55 12.01
N PRO A 25 23.37 -26.87 12.92
CA PRO A 25 22.41 -27.93 12.65
C PRO A 25 21.50 -27.56 11.46
N PHE A 26 21.32 -28.54 10.55
CA PHE A 26 20.35 -28.41 9.47
C PHE A 26 18.99 -28.94 9.95
N SER A 27 18.01 -28.07 10.01
CA SER A 27 16.66 -28.41 10.43
C SER A 27 15.66 -27.68 9.53
N PRO A 28 15.39 -28.23 8.32
CA PRO A 28 14.43 -27.61 7.41
C PRO A 28 13.02 -27.72 7.97
N LYS A 29 12.30 -26.61 7.92
CA LYS A 29 10.89 -26.55 8.33
C LYS A 29 10.11 -25.62 7.41
N GLY A 30 8.80 -25.87 7.26
CA GLY A 30 7.88 -24.95 6.64
C GLY A 30 7.40 -23.90 7.64
N PHE A 31 6.88 -22.82 7.12
CA PHE A 31 6.33 -21.73 7.91
C PHE A 31 4.85 -21.54 7.57
N SER A 32 4.06 -21.15 8.57
CA SER A 32 2.67 -20.72 8.35
C SER A 32 2.66 -19.53 7.41
N THR A 33 2.04 -19.69 6.24
CA THR A 33 2.14 -18.73 5.14
C THR A 33 0.77 -18.37 4.62
N GLU A 34 0.51 -17.10 4.40
CA GLU A 34 -0.70 -16.62 3.75
C GLU A 34 -0.34 -15.92 2.42
N LEU A 35 -1.06 -16.29 1.36
CA LEU A 35 -0.89 -15.67 0.05
C LEU A 35 -1.90 -14.55 -0.11
N LEU A 36 -1.42 -13.35 -0.33
CA LEU A 36 -2.19 -12.13 -0.52
C LEU A 36 -2.07 -11.69 -1.98
N THR A 37 -3.10 -11.05 -2.52
CA THR A 37 -3.10 -10.57 -3.91
C THR A 37 -3.82 -9.24 -4.07
N LEU A 38 -3.38 -8.45 -5.05
CA LEU A 38 -4.04 -7.22 -5.51
C LEU A 38 -4.80 -7.44 -6.83
N SER A 39 -4.84 -8.66 -7.33
CA SER A 39 -5.37 -9.02 -8.63
C SER A 39 -6.34 -10.19 -8.53
N GLU A 40 -6.55 -10.88 -9.65
CA GLU A 40 -7.36 -12.10 -9.70
C GLU A 40 -6.56 -13.39 -9.44
N GLN A 41 -5.28 -13.29 -9.08
CA GLN A 41 -4.50 -14.46 -8.68
C GLN A 41 -5.06 -15.13 -7.43
N ASN A 42 -4.74 -16.42 -7.27
CA ASN A 42 -5.13 -17.16 -6.07
C ASN A 42 -4.47 -16.57 -4.82
N GLY A 43 -5.28 -16.25 -3.82
CA GLY A 43 -4.86 -15.66 -2.55
C GLY A 43 -5.99 -14.85 -1.94
N VAL A 44 -5.79 -14.37 -0.73
CA VAL A 44 -6.70 -13.41 -0.08
C VAL A 44 -6.53 -12.06 -0.78
N ARG A 45 -7.62 -11.55 -1.33
CA ARG A 45 -7.59 -10.28 -2.04
C ARG A 45 -7.52 -9.11 -1.05
N LEU A 46 -6.50 -8.27 -1.20
CA LEU A 46 -6.36 -7.05 -0.42
C LEU A 46 -7.17 -5.92 -1.06
N ARG A 47 -8.03 -5.29 -0.28
CA ARG A 47 -8.86 -4.15 -0.67
C ARG A 47 -8.87 -3.09 0.41
N ALA A 48 -8.98 -1.85 -0.04
CA ALA A 48 -9.18 -0.69 0.83
C ALA A 48 -10.33 0.17 0.30
N THR A 49 -11.02 0.88 1.19
CA THR A 49 -12.05 1.84 0.78
C THR A 49 -11.42 3.16 0.33
N VAL A 50 -12.09 3.88 -0.55
CA VAL A 50 -11.69 5.25 -0.90
C VAL A 50 -11.73 6.14 0.35
N SER A 51 -12.70 5.93 1.26
CA SER A 51 -12.80 6.66 2.53
C SER A 51 -11.56 6.51 3.41
N GLU A 52 -10.95 5.31 3.49
CA GLU A 52 -9.74 5.07 4.29
C GLU A 52 -8.53 5.85 3.78
N PHE A 53 -8.41 6.05 2.48
CA PHE A 53 -7.37 6.91 1.92
C PHE A 53 -7.49 8.36 2.38
N GLY A 54 -8.71 8.81 2.55
CA GLY A 54 -8.99 10.21 2.81
C GLY A 54 -8.62 11.13 1.63
N PRO A 55 -9.01 12.40 1.68
CA PRO A 55 -8.86 13.32 0.56
C PRO A 55 -7.40 13.62 0.20
N VAL A 56 -6.51 13.63 1.18
CA VAL A 56 -5.09 13.99 0.98
C VAL A 56 -4.36 12.90 0.22
N LEU A 57 -4.42 11.64 0.68
CA LEU A 57 -3.73 10.53 0.00
C LEU A 57 -4.35 10.26 -1.36
N PHE A 58 -5.69 10.30 -1.45
CA PHE A 58 -6.39 10.09 -2.71
C PHE A 58 -6.00 11.14 -3.76
N SER A 59 -5.89 12.41 -3.36
CA SER A 59 -5.41 13.49 -4.24
C SER A 59 -3.98 13.26 -4.73
N ARG A 60 -3.11 12.71 -3.88
CA ARG A 60 -1.71 12.42 -4.24
C ARG A 60 -1.58 11.26 -5.23
N ILE A 61 -2.36 10.21 -5.05
CA ILE A 61 -2.41 9.07 -5.99
C ILE A 61 -2.83 9.52 -7.39
N LEU A 62 -3.80 10.43 -7.45
CA LEU A 62 -4.28 11.00 -8.71
C LEU A 62 -3.36 12.10 -9.25
N ASP A 63 -2.30 12.47 -8.55
CA ASP A 63 -1.40 13.58 -8.91
C ASP A 63 -2.17 14.87 -9.21
N LEU A 64 -3.01 15.29 -8.25
CA LEU A 64 -3.86 16.48 -8.36
C LEU A 64 -3.12 17.73 -7.92
N ASN A 65 -3.39 18.83 -8.61
CA ASN A 65 -2.97 20.15 -8.13
C ASN A 65 -3.88 20.65 -6.99
N ASP A 66 -3.50 21.75 -6.33
CA ASP A 66 -4.21 22.28 -5.16
C ASP A 66 -5.69 22.56 -5.42
N THR A 67 -6.04 23.10 -6.60
CA THR A 67 -7.43 23.35 -6.97
C THR A 67 -8.23 22.07 -7.10
N GLN A 68 -7.66 21.04 -7.71
CA GLN A 68 -8.30 19.73 -7.88
C GLN A 68 -8.39 18.99 -6.54
N ALA A 69 -7.34 19.06 -5.71
CA ALA A 69 -7.33 18.49 -4.36
C ALA A 69 -8.38 19.16 -3.47
N GLY A 70 -8.59 20.47 -3.61
CA GLY A 70 -9.68 21.19 -2.94
C GLY A 70 -11.06 20.63 -3.30
N VAL A 71 -11.31 20.29 -4.57
CA VAL A 71 -12.56 19.65 -4.99
C VAL A 71 -12.71 18.26 -4.37
N ILE A 72 -11.67 17.45 -4.34
CA ILE A 72 -11.69 16.15 -3.65
C ILE A 72 -12.00 16.33 -2.16
N SER A 73 -11.40 17.31 -1.49
CA SER A 73 -11.69 17.61 -0.08
C SER A 73 -13.16 17.97 0.15
N VAL A 74 -13.77 18.71 -0.76
CA VAL A 74 -15.23 19.02 -0.70
C VAL A 74 -16.05 17.74 -0.85
N ILE A 75 -15.71 16.85 -1.79
CA ILE A 75 -16.42 15.59 -2.01
C ILE A 75 -16.39 14.73 -0.74
N PHE A 76 -15.22 14.53 -0.15
CA PHE A 76 -15.08 13.76 1.09
C PHE A 76 -15.87 14.40 2.23
N LYS A 77 -15.77 15.72 2.41
CA LYS A 77 -16.51 16.45 3.43
C LYS A 77 -18.03 16.32 3.26
N TYR A 78 -18.53 16.46 2.03
CA TYR A 78 -19.93 16.26 1.71
C TYR A 78 -20.40 14.85 2.05
N CYS A 79 -19.60 13.84 1.68
CA CYS A 79 -19.91 12.45 1.99
C CYS A 79 -19.92 12.18 3.51
N ASP A 80 -18.97 12.72 4.25
CA ASP A 80 -18.89 12.57 5.71
C ASP A 80 -20.09 13.22 6.40
N ASP A 81 -20.47 14.46 6.00
CA ASP A 81 -21.60 15.18 6.55
C ASP A 81 -22.93 14.44 6.31
N ASN A 82 -23.05 13.75 5.17
CA ASN A 82 -24.23 12.97 4.81
C ASN A 82 -24.14 11.48 5.17
N LYS A 83 -23.07 11.05 5.88
CA LYS A 83 -22.83 9.65 6.29
C LYS A 83 -22.83 8.66 5.11
N MET A 84 -22.29 9.08 4.00
CA MET A 84 -22.14 8.28 2.79
C MET A 84 -20.68 7.80 2.67
N PRO A 85 -20.37 6.53 2.99
CA PRO A 85 -19.02 6.01 2.81
C PRO A 85 -18.69 5.91 1.31
N LEU A 86 -17.46 6.30 0.96
CA LEU A 86 -16.91 6.08 -0.37
C LEU A 86 -16.16 4.73 -0.35
N LEU A 87 -16.78 3.69 -0.86
CA LEU A 87 -16.19 2.35 -0.87
C LEU A 87 -15.25 2.17 -2.05
N ASP A 88 -15.72 2.50 -3.24
CA ASP A 88 -14.97 2.28 -4.48
C ASP A 88 -14.91 3.53 -5.37
N LEU A 89 -14.24 3.40 -6.52
CA LEU A 89 -14.10 4.49 -7.48
C LEU A 89 -15.42 4.84 -8.16
N LYS A 90 -16.43 3.95 -8.16
CA LYS A 90 -17.76 4.24 -8.72
C LYS A 90 -18.53 5.19 -7.82
N ASP A 91 -18.37 5.05 -6.50
CA ASP A 91 -19.03 5.93 -5.54
C ASP A 91 -18.52 7.37 -5.69
N ILE A 92 -17.22 7.58 -5.74
CA ILE A 92 -16.68 8.93 -5.92
C ILE A 92 -17.09 9.53 -7.27
N LYS A 93 -17.17 8.73 -8.34
CA LYS A 93 -17.67 9.21 -9.65
C LYS A 93 -19.15 9.60 -9.60
N LYS A 94 -19.98 8.85 -8.88
CA LYS A 94 -21.41 9.19 -8.69
C LYS A 94 -21.56 10.50 -7.94
N VAL A 95 -20.82 10.67 -6.84
CA VAL A 95 -20.85 11.90 -6.07
C VAL A 95 -20.36 13.09 -6.92
N MET A 96 -19.29 12.90 -7.71
CA MET A 96 -18.80 13.93 -8.62
C MET A 96 -19.85 14.37 -9.64
N ASN A 97 -20.59 13.44 -10.20
CA ASN A 97 -21.69 13.77 -11.12
C ASN A 97 -22.81 14.52 -10.41
N TYR A 98 -23.21 14.03 -9.24
CA TYR A 98 -24.24 14.69 -8.43
C TYR A 98 -23.89 16.14 -8.10
N ILE A 99 -22.69 16.42 -7.61
CA ILE A 99 -22.26 17.78 -7.24
C ILE A 99 -22.12 18.75 -8.42
N THR A 100 -22.06 18.23 -9.64
CA THR A 100 -21.97 19.05 -10.87
C THR A 100 -23.29 19.20 -11.59
N GLU A 101 -24.27 18.36 -11.29
CA GLU A 101 -25.58 18.30 -11.93
C GLU A 101 -26.68 18.64 -10.91
N GLU A 102 -27.30 17.63 -10.30
CA GLU A 102 -28.46 17.75 -9.44
C GLU A 102 -28.21 18.52 -8.14
N GLY A 103 -27.06 18.24 -7.49
CA GLY A 103 -26.67 18.87 -6.21
C GLY A 103 -25.89 20.19 -6.35
N LYS A 104 -25.77 20.73 -7.57
CA LYS A 104 -24.90 21.87 -7.84
C LYS A 104 -25.25 23.14 -7.03
N GLU A 105 -26.52 23.44 -6.84
CA GLU A 105 -26.96 24.61 -6.07
C GLU A 105 -26.62 24.42 -4.58
N GLU A 106 -27.03 23.30 -4.00
CA GLU A 106 -26.75 22.93 -2.61
C GLU A 106 -25.27 23.00 -2.29
N ILE A 107 -24.43 22.37 -3.13
CA ILE A 107 -22.97 22.35 -2.95
C ILE A 107 -22.38 23.76 -3.09
N SER A 108 -22.86 24.55 -4.05
CA SER A 108 -22.40 25.93 -4.25
C SER A 108 -22.67 26.82 -3.05
N GLU A 109 -23.81 26.62 -2.37
CA GLU A 109 -24.21 27.40 -1.19
C GLU A 109 -23.41 26.98 0.06
N SER A 110 -23.20 25.66 0.26
CA SER A 110 -22.61 25.13 1.49
C SER A 110 -21.08 24.96 1.43
N TYR A 111 -20.54 24.63 0.26
CA TYR A 111 -19.11 24.28 0.09
C TYR A 111 -18.38 25.13 -0.96
N GLY A 112 -19.09 26.01 -1.65
CA GLY A 112 -18.54 26.87 -2.68
C GLY A 112 -18.66 26.31 -4.10
N LYS A 113 -18.42 27.19 -5.10
CA LYS A 113 -18.60 26.83 -6.50
C LYS A 113 -17.52 25.88 -7.00
N ILE A 114 -17.91 24.78 -7.62
CA ILE A 114 -17.02 23.81 -8.25
C ILE A 114 -17.11 23.95 -9.78
N SER A 115 -15.96 24.05 -10.43
CA SER A 115 -15.87 24.14 -11.88
C SER A 115 -16.06 22.77 -12.53
N THR A 116 -16.93 22.66 -13.53
CA THR A 116 -17.11 21.46 -14.35
C THR A 116 -15.82 21.05 -15.10
N SER A 117 -14.99 22.02 -15.47
CA SER A 117 -13.68 21.72 -16.07
C SER A 117 -12.74 21.02 -15.10
N THR A 118 -12.75 21.44 -13.83
CA THR A 118 -11.93 20.81 -12.76
C THR A 118 -12.41 19.39 -12.49
N THR A 119 -13.70 19.18 -12.30
CA THR A 119 -14.27 17.83 -12.08
C THR A 119 -14.04 16.91 -13.28
N GLY A 120 -14.17 17.41 -14.50
CA GLY A 120 -13.85 16.63 -15.70
C GLY A 120 -12.38 16.21 -15.78
N THR A 121 -11.47 17.02 -15.26
CA THR A 121 -10.03 16.63 -15.19
C THR A 121 -9.80 15.56 -14.14
N ILE A 122 -10.38 15.69 -12.96
CA ILE A 122 -10.30 14.69 -11.89
C ILE A 122 -10.88 13.36 -12.38
N LEU A 123 -12.05 13.39 -13.03
CA LEU A 123 -12.70 12.19 -13.56
C LEU A 123 -11.81 11.42 -14.54
N ARG A 124 -11.09 12.13 -15.45
CA ARG A 124 -10.15 11.48 -16.37
C ARG A 124 -9.00 10.79 -15.63
N LYS A 125 -8.49 11.39 -14.56
CA LYS A 125 -7.43 10.78 -13.73
C LYS A 125 -7.93 9.57 -12.95
N ILE A 126 -9.18 9.55 -12.50
CA ILE A 126 -9.82 8.38 -11.89
C ILE A 126 -9.95 7.26 -12.93
N ILE A 127 -10.40 7.57 -14.14
CA ILE A 127 -10.50 6.58 -15.23
C ILE A 127 -9.13 6.01 -15.59
N GLU A 128 -8.09 6.84 -15.65
CA GLU A 128 -6.72 6.37 -15.86
C GLU A 128 -6.27 5.39 -14.78
N LEU A 129 -6.60 5.66 -13.52
CA LEU A 129 -6.30 4.79 -12.40
C LEU A 129 -7.08 3.46 -12.49
N GLU A 130 -8.36 3.50 -12.88
CA GLU A 130 -9.17 2.30 -13.15
C GLU A 130 -8.58 1.43 -14.26
N GLN A 131 -8.10 2.04 -15.36
CA GLN A 131 -7.46 1.30 -16.45
C GLN A 131 -6.19 0.55 -16.02
N GLN A 132 -5.57 0.98 -14.93
CA GLN A 132 -4.46 0.25 -14.30
C GLN A 132 -4.94 -0.82 -13.28
N GLY A 133 -6.23 -1.10 -13.20
CA GLY A 133 -6.79 -2.15 -12.36
C GLY A 133 -7.07 -1.72 -10.90
N ALA A 134 -7.07 -0.42 -10.61
CA ALA A 134 -7.36 0.04 -9.25
C ALA A 134 -8.81 -0.22 -8.81
N ASP A 135 -9.72 -0.46 -9.75
CA ASP A 135 -11.10 -0.89 -9.48
C ASP A 135 -11.16 -2.27 -8.78
N ILE A 136 -10.13 -3.09 -8.92
CA ILE A 136 -10.01 -4.37 -8.21
C ILE A 136 -9.57 -4.14 -6.75
N PHE A 137 -8.74 -3.13 -6.53
CA PHE A 137 -8.19 -2.80 -5.21
C PHE A 137 -9.17 -1.99 -4.35
N PHE A 138 -9.85 -0.99 -4.94
CA PHE A 138 -10.84 -0.22 -4.20
C PHE A 138 -12.14 -0.99 -4.04
N GLY A 139 -12.64 -1.07 -2.80
CA GLY A 139 -13.88 -1.76 -2.44
C GLY A 139 -14.01 -1.94 -0.94
N GLU A 140 -14.89 -2.83 -0.50
CA GLU A 140 -15.01 -3.16 0.92
C GLU A 140 -13.66 -3.63 1.47
N LYS A 141 -13.28 -3.08 2.62
CA LYS A 141 -12.05 -3.43 3.33
C LYS A 141 -11.97 -4.94 3.56
N SER A 142 -10.84 -5.54 3.25
CA SER A 142 -10.66 -6.98 3.31
C SER A 142 -9.62 -7.45 4.32
N PHE A 143 -8.86 -6.54 4.95
CA PHE A 143 -7.83 -6.88 5.93
C PHE A 143 -7.64 -5.75 6.94
N GLU A 144 -7.15 -6.11 8.12
CA GLU A 144 -6.64 -5.19 9.14
C GLU A 144 -5.13 -5.35 9.29
N ILE A 145 -4.45 -4.33 9.83
CA ILE A 145 -2.99 -4.43 10.05
C ILE A 145 -2.66 -5.57 11.03
N ASP A 146 -3.52 -5.81 12.01
CA ASP A 146 -3.35 -6.92 12.96
C ASP A 146 -3.35 -8.30 12.28
N ASP A 147 -4.02 -8.45 11.13
CA ASP A 147 -3.99 -9.68 10.34
C ASP A 147 -2.58 -10.01 9.81
N LEU A 148 -1.76 -8.99 9.57
CA LEU A 148 -0.38 -9.16 9.11
C LEU A 148 0.57 -9.60 10.24
N MET A 149 0.15 -9.43 11.50
CA MET A 149 0.95 -9.75 12.69
C MET A 149 0.44 -10.99 13.44
N ARG A 150 -0.41 -11.79 12.81
CA ARG A 150 -0.95 -13.01 13.41
C ARG A 150 0.15 -14.02 13.71
N ILE A 151 -0.04 -14.78 14.79
CA ILE A 151 0.77 -15.93 15.16
C ILE A 151 -0.05 -17.21 15.03
N ASP A 152 0.61 -18.31 14.72
CA ASP A 152 0.00 -19.63 14.66
C ASP A 152 -0.12 -20.27 16.05
N GLU A 153 -0.71 -21.48 16.12
CA GLU A 153 -0.89 -22.24 17.34
C GLU A 153 0.41 -22.63 18.05
N ASN A 154 1.54 -22.58 17.34
CA ASN A 154 2.89 -22.85 17.87
C ASN A 154 3.61 -21.57 18.32
N GLY A 155 2.95 -20.41 18.27
CA GLY A 155 3.54 -19.11 18.59
C GLY A 155 4.49 -18.56 17.51
N MET A 156 4.43 -19.09 16.28
CA MET A 156 5.21 -18.61 15.15
C MET A 156 4.41 -17.57 14.36
N ALA A 157 5.09 -16.50 13.94
CA ALA A 157 4.46 -15.49 13.09
C ALA A 157 4.09 -16.05 11.71
N TYR A 158 2.93 -15.62 11.18
CA TYR A 158 2.59 -15.88 9.78
C TYR A 158 3.50 -15.07 8.87
N ILE A 159 3.90 -15.71 7.76
CA ILE A 159 4.59 -15.03 6.66
C ILE A 159 3.55 -14.67 5.61
N ASN A 160 3.26 -13.39 5.48
CA ASN A 160 2.31 -12.87 4.51
C ASN A 160 3.06 -12.56 3.20
N ILE A 161 2.65 -13.17 2.10
CA ILE A 161 3.28 -12.99 0.79
C ILE A 161 2.31 -12.29 -0.15
N VAL A 162 2.56 -11.02 -0.43
CA VAL A 162 1.80 -10.26 -1.43
C VAL A 162 2.35 -10.59 -2.81
N ARG A 163 1.52 -11.22 -3.64
CA ARG A 163 1.88 -11.61 -5.00
C ARG A 163 1.62 -10.47 -5.97
N LEU A 164 2.65 -10.07 -6.72
CA LEU A 164 2.65 -8.88 -7.55
C LEU A 164 3.04 -9.18 -9.01
N ASN A 165 3.18 -10.47 -9.38
CA ASN A 165 3.74 -10.87 -10.66
C ASN A 165 2.93 -10.37 -11.86
N ASP A 166 1.63 -10.21 -11.71
CA ASP A 166 0.68 -9.80 -12.76
C ASP A 166 0.30 -8.32 -12.73
N ILE A 167 0.93 -7.54 -11.84
CA ILE A 167 0.73 -6.09 -11.75
C ILE A 167 2.02 -5.28 -11.91
N GLN A 168 3.11 -5.92 -12.34
CA GLN A 168 4.39 -5.24 -12.57
C GLN A 168 4.31 -4.17 -13.68
N ASP A 169 3.39 -4.33 -14.62
CA ASP A 169 3.07 -3.38 -15.68
C ASP A 169 2.06 -2.30 -15.24
N LYS A 170 1.68 -2.28 -13.94
CA LYS A 170 0.70 -1.36 -13.36
C LYS A 170 1.30 -0.54 -12.20
N PRO A 171 2.29 0.31 -12.48
CA PRO A 171 3.07 0.97 -11.43
C PRO A 171 2.24 1.89 -10.53
N LYS A 172 1.19 2.53 -11.06
CA LYS A 172 0.29 3.36 -10.24
C LYS A 172 -0.51 2.52 -9.24
N LEU A 173 -1.01 1.35 -9.63
CA LEU A 173 -1.72 0.45 -8.72
C LEU A 173 -0.79 -0.01 -7.60
N PHE A 174 0.43 -0.43 -7.95
CA PHE A 174 1.41 -0.87 -6.97
C PHE A 174 1.80 0.24 -5.98
N SER A 175 2.14 1.42 -6.50
CA SER A 175 2.48 2.58 -5.66
C SER A 175 1.31 3.01 -4.77
N THR A 176 0.07 2.94 -5.27
CA THR A 176 -1.15 3.21 -4.51
C THR A 176 -1.30 2.23 -3.34
N PHE A 177 -1.17 0.95 -3.62
CA PHE A 177 -1.22 -0.09 -2.58
C PHE A 177 -0.13 0.11 -1.52
N MET A 178 1.12 0.29 -1.95
CA MET A 178 2.23 0.48 -1.01
C MET A 178 2.07 1.72 -0.14
N LEU A 179 1.60 2.82 -0.72
CA LEU A 179 1.29 4.02 0.07
C LEU A 179 0.21 3.75 1.09
N ASN A 180 -0.89 3.08 0.70
CA ASN A 180 -1.96 2.74 1.63
C ASN A 180 -1.45 1.84 2.75
N LEU A 181 -0.78 0.74 2.42
CA LEU A 181 -0.26 -0.21 3.40
C LEU A 181 0.67 0.48 4.42
N LEU A 182 1.63 1.26 3.93
CA LEU A 182 2.57 1.97 4.80
C LEU A 182 1.87 3.05 5.66
N ALA A 183 0.88 3.76 5.09
CA ALA A 183 0.11 4.76 5.82
C ALA A 183 -0.77 4.12 6.90
N GLU A 184 -1.44 3.01 6.60
CA GLU A 184 -2.25 2.25 7.55
C GLU A 184 -1.40 1.71 8.71
N ILE A 185 -0.26 1.10 8.41
CA ILE A 185 0.69 0.64 9.42
C ILE A 185 1.13 1.81 10.31
N TYR A 186 1.51 2.94 9.71
CA TYR A 186 1.94 4.12 10.46
C TYR A 186 0.84 4.69 11.36
N ASN A 187 -0.40 4.72 10.89
CA ASN A 187 -1.53 5.29 11.62
C ASN A 187 -2.06 4.37 12.73
N GLN A 188 -2.11 3.06 12.48
CA GLN A 188 -2.73 2.10 13.39
C GLN A 188 -1.75 1.57 14.45
N MET A 189 -0.47 1.40 14.11
CA MET A 189 0.51 0.91 15.07
C MET A 189 0.85 1.98 16.12
N PRO A 190 0.90 1.61 17.41
CA PRO A 190 1.26 2.53 18.47
C PRO A 190 2.73 2.97 18.39
N GLU A 191 3.04 4.16 18.92
CA GLU A 191 4.43 4.57 19.12
C GLU A 191 5.11 3.67 20.15
N LYS A 192 6.25 3.09 19.78
CA LYS A 192 7.04 2.19 20.63
C LYS A 192 8.45 2.70 20.94
N GLY A 193 8.86 3.73 20.22
CA GLY A 193 10.23 4.24 20.33
C GLY A 193 11.26 3.25 19.75
N ASP A 194 12.46 3.26 20.33
CA ASP A 194 13.51 2.30 19.93
C ASP A 194 13.30 0.96 20.63
N VAL A 195 12.83 -0.02 19.87
CA VAL A 195 12.65 -1.41 20.33
C VAL A 195 13.84 -2.26 19.87
N GLU A 196 14.20 -3.27 20.65
CA GLU A 196 15.31 -4.17 20.30
C GLU A 196 14.99 -5.06 19.08
N GLN A 197 13.73 -5.42 18.91
CA GLN A 197 13.24 -6.24 17.80
C GLN A 197 11.98 -5.63 17.19
N PRO A 198 11.88 -5.59 15.86
CA PRO A 198 10.66 -5.11 15.20
C PRO A 198 9.52 -6.12 15.41
N GLU A 199 8.28 -5.61 15.53
CA GLU A 199 7.07 -6.44 15.58
C GLU A 199 6.58 -6.84 14.19
N LEU A 200 6.80 -5.99 13.21
CA LEU A 200 6.49 -6.26 11.82
C LEU A 200 7.73 -6.01 10.96
N VAL A 201 8.02 -6.94 10.06
CA VAL A 201 9.12 -6.80 9.11
C VAL A 201 8.56 -6.91 7.69
N ILE A 202 8.85 -5.92 6.86
CA ILE A 202 8.42 -5.83 5.48
C ILE A 202 9.63 -5.99 4.57
N PHE A 203 9.63 -7.03 3.73
CA PHE A 203 10.59 -7.22 2.67
C PHE A 203 9.95 -6.81 1.34
N ILE A 204 10.57 -5.87 0.66
CA ILE A 204 10.09 -5.35 -0.62
C ILE A 204 11.10 -5.75 -1.68
N ASP A 205 10.76 -6.83 -2.38
CA ASP A 205 11.55 -7.31 -3.52
C ASP A 205 11.25 -6.47 -4.75
N GLU A 206 12.26 -6.32 -5.64
CA GLU A 206 12.21 -5.43 -6.80
C GLU A 206 11.74 -4.01 -6.41
N ALA A 207 12.35 -3.46 -5.37
CA ALA A 207 11.93 -2.21 -4.73
C ALA A 207 11.84 -1.02 -5.70
N HIS A 208 12.53 -1.09 -6.84
CA HIS A 208 12.44 -0.08 -7.90
C HIS A 208 11.01 0.12 -8.41
N LEU A 209 10.15 -0.91 -8.36
CA LEU A 209 8.75 -0.82 -8.81
C LEU A 209 7.92 0.18 -8.01
N ILE A 210 8.26 0.42 -6.72
CA ILE A 210 7.56 1.43 -5.91
C ILE A 210 7.88 2.85 -6.41
N PHE A 211 9.12 3.04 -6.84
CA PHE A 211 9.65 4.38 -7.13
C PHE A 211 9.54 4.74 -8.61
N ASN A 212 9.46 3.73 -9.50
CA ASN A 212 9.28 3.95 -10.92
C ASN A 212 7.90 4.56 -11.20
N GLU A 213 7.89 5.61 -12.02
CA GLU A 213 6.68 6.31 -12.45
C GLU A 213 5.85 6.93 -11.31
N ALA A 214 6.32 6.86 -10.06
CA ALA A 214 5.66 7.55 -8.95
C ALA A 214 5.84 9.07 -9.08
N SER A 215 4.77 9.83 -8.85
CA SER A 215 4.86 11.29 -8.82
C SER A 215 5.77 11.74 -7.67
N LYS A 216 6.39 12.92 -7.82
CA LYS A 216 7.22 13.48 -6.76
C LYS A 216 6.48 13.56 -5.42
N THR A 217 5.22 13.95 -5.45
CA THR A 217 4.36 14.07 -4.27
C THR A 217 4.17 12.72 -3.56
N LEU A 218 4.02 11.65 -4.35
CA LEU A 218 3.89 10.29 -3.83
C LEU A 218 5.21 9.80 -3.22
N LEU A 219 6.34 10.05 -3.88
CA LEU A 219 7.67 9.74 -3.36
C LEU A 219 7.97 10.45 -2.04
N ASP A 220 7.67 11.74 -1.95
CA ASP A 220 7.86 12.54 -0.73
C ASP A 220 7.02 11.97 0.45
N GLN A 221 5.83 11.43 0.16
CA GLN A 221 4.99 10.81 1.18
C GLN A 221 5.56 9.46 1.66
N ILE A 222 5.97 8.61 0.73
CA ILE A 222 6.60 7.32 1.05
C ILE A 222 7.88 7.55 1.88
N GLU A 223 8.72 8.51 1.48
CA GLU A 223 9.92 8.89 2.22
C GLU A 223 9.59 9.33 3.64
N THR A 224 8.57 10.16 3.82
CA THR A 224 8.13 10.65 5.13
C THR A 224 7.69 9.49 6.02
N ILE A 225 6.90 8.55 5.49
CA ILE A 225 6.44 7.39 6.28
C ILE A 225 7.62 6.48 6.64
N ILE A 226 8.50 6.16 5.69
CA ILE A 226 9.67 5.31 5.94
C ILE A 226 10.57 5.90 7.02
N LYS A 227 10.72 7.21 7.05
CA LYS A 227 11.49 7.92 8.09
C LYS A 227 10.91 7.72 9.49
N LEU A 228 9.59 7.65 9.60
CA LEU A 228 8.88 7.64 10.88
C LEU A 228 8.46 6.23 11.33
N ILE A 229 8.34 5.27 10.40
CA ILE A 229 7.74 3.95 10.66
C ILE A 229 8.57 3.11 11.66
N ARG A 230 9.86 3.40 11.78
CA ARG A 230 10.74 2.73 12.76
C ARG A 230 10.25 2.92 14.20
N SER A 231 9.77 4.12 14.56
CA SER A 231 9.24 4.40 15.88
C SER A 231 7.99 3.60 16.24
N LYS A 232 7.36 2.99 15.21
CA LYS A 232 6.23 2.07 15.34
C LYS A 232 6.64 0.60 15.52
N GLY A 233 7.94 0.32 15.60
CA GLY A 233 8.45 -1.05 15.71
C GLY A 233 8.41 -1.82 14.38
N VAL A 234 8.50 -1.12 13.24
CA VAL A 234 8.46 -1.72 11.90
C VAL A 234 9.83 -1.66 11.24
N GLY A 235 10.32 -2.82 10.77
CA GLY A 235 11.52 -2.93 9.95
C GLY A 235 11.16 -3.02 8.47
N VAL A 236 11.82 -2.22 7.62
CA VAL A 236 11.60 -2.24 6.16
C VAL A 236 12.91 -2.58 5.47
N TYR A 237 12.88 -3.61 4.61
CA TYR A 237 14.01 -4.06 3.80
C TYR A 237 13.67 -3.88 2.32
N PHE A 238 14.47 -3.08 1.63
CA PHE A 238 14.40 -2.92 0.17
C PHE A 238 15.42 -3.84 -0.48
N ILE A 239 14.96 -4.66 -1.43
CA ILE A 239 15.78 -5.56 -2.22
C ILE A 239 15.73 -5.05 -3.66
N THR A 240 16.90 -4.73 -4.22
CA THR A 240 17.02 -4.24 -5.60
C THR A 240 18.38 -4.61 -6.17
N GLN A 241 18.47 -4.77 -7.47
CA GLN A 241 19.71 -5.06 -8.19
C GLN A 241 20.63 -3.83 -8.27
N ASN A 242 20.05 -2.62 -8.24
CA ASN A 242 20.78 -1.37 -8.35
C ASN A 242 20.35 -0.39 -7.24
N PRO A 243 21.24 -0.05 -6.29
CA PRO A 243 20.93 0.92 -5.23
C PRO A 243 20.48 2.30 -5.72
N MET A 244 20.82 2.68 -6.96
CA MET A 244 20.43 3.96 -7.55
C MET A 244 18.93 4.03 -7.90
N ASP A 245 18.25 2.89 -7.93
CA ASP A 245 16.81 2.82 -8.18
C ASP A 245 15.99 3.32 -6.97
N ILE A 246 16.63 3.38 -5.80
CA ILE A 246 16.00 3.89 -4.58
C ILE A 246 16.30 5.38 -4.44
N PRO A 247 15.28 6.24 -4.23
CA PRO A 247 15.48 7.67 -4.06
C PRO A 247 16.47 8.00 -2.95
N LYS A 248 17.33 9.02 -3.15
CA LYS A 248 18.35 9.41 -2.19
C LYS A 248 17.80 9.73 -0.80
N GLY A 249 16.60 10.31 -0.71
CA GLY A 249 15.94 10.59 0.55
C GLY A 249 15.61 9.32 1.33
N VAL A 250 15.09 8.29 0.65
CA VAL A 250 14.84 6.96 1.25
C VAL A 250 16.16 6.30 1.64
N LEU A 251 17.17 6.27 0.74
CA LEU A 251 18.48 5.69 1.03
C LEU A 251 19.16 6.31 2.26
N ALA A 252 18.95 7.60 2.50
CA ALA A 252 19.50 8.30 3.65
C ALA A 252 18.87 7.85 4.99
N GLN A 253 17.67 7.25 4.96
CA GLN A 253 16.99 6.74 6.15
C GLN A 253 17.36 5.29 6.50
N LEU A 254 17.99 4.56 5.57
CA LEU A 254 18.35 3.18 5.80
C LEU A 254 19.61 3.06 6.66
N GLY A 255 19.48 2.38 7.78
CA GLY A 255 20.58 2.19 8.73
C GLY A 255 21.63 1.18 8.26
N LEU A 256 21.25 0.21 7.43
CA LEU A 256 22.13 -0.82 6.89
C LEU A 256 22.01 -0.87 5.37
N LYS A 257 23.15 -0.97 4.70
CA LYS A 257 23.26 -1.17 3.25
C LYS A 257 24.22 -2.33 3.03
N ILE A 258 23.75 -3.37 2.34
CA ILE A 258 24.51 -4.60 2.07
C ILE A 258 24.74 -4.71 0.58
#